data_daa12d3bd6011995e057a6907985c2fc
#
_entry.id   daa12d3bd6011995e057a6907985c2fc
#
_cell.length_a   1.000
_cell.length_b   1.000
_cell.length_c   1.000
_cell.angle_alpha   90.00
_cell.angle_beta   90.00
_cell.angle_gamma   90.00
#
_symmetry.space_group_name_H-M   'P 1'
#
loop_
_entity.id
_entity.type
_entity.pdbx_description
1 polymer ?
#
loop_
_entity_poly.entity_id
_entity_poly.type
_entity_poly.pdbx_seq_one_letter_code
_entity_poly.pdbx_strand_id
1 'polypeptide(L)'
;MKRTPTKVAKAQALTDGAALNTGLVVGSHGRHCVVETADGQRVICHPRGKKSQSVVGDRVRWQAATDEGTIEQVEPRRNLFYRQDEIRTKSFAANLDRVLILIAADPEYSESQLSRALVAAEAEGITPIIALNKSDLV
;
A
#
# COMPACT_ATOMS: atom_id res chain seq x y z
N MET A 1 12.02 17.00 -10.26
CA MET A 1 11.42 16.21 -9.28
C MET A 1 10.99 14.86 -9.76
N LYS A 2 10.07 14.82 -10.66
CA LYS A 2 9.44 13.57 -11.05
C LYS A 2 10.28 12.72 -11.95
N ARG A 3 11.22 13.30 -12.63
CA ARG A 3 11.99 12.59 -13.62
C ARG A 3 13.00 11.62 -13.08
N THR A 4 13.45 11.83 -11.87
CA THR A 4 14.44 10.95 -11.28
C THR A 4 13.98 9.49 -11.20
N PRO A 5 12.79 9.20 -10.70
CA PRO A 5 12.30 7.83 -10.68
C PRO A 5 12.24 7.20 -12.08
N THR A 6 11.78 7.97 -13.04
CA THR A 6 11.66 7.48 -14.41
C THR A 6 13.02 7.14 -14.99
N LYS A 7 14.04 7.95 -14.70
CA LYS A 7 15.39 7.68 -15.15
C LYS A 7 15.94 6.39 -14.56
N VAL A 8 15.71 6.19 -13.29
CA VAL A 8 16.14 4.97 -12.64
C VAL A 8 15.49 3.75 -13.30
N ALA A 9 14.20 3.85 -13.55
CA ALA A 9 13.48 2.76 -14.20
C ALA A 9 14.05 2.44 -15.58
N LYS A 10 14.36 3.46 -16.37
CA LYS A 10 14.94 3.26 -17.69
C LYS A 10 16.30 2.56 -17.62
N ALA A 11 17.13 3.01 -16.73
CA ALA A 11 18.45 2.43 -16.57
C ALA A 11 18.35 0.95 -16.22
N GLN A 12 17.44 0.61 -15.33
CA GLN A 12 17.22 -0.78 -14.96
C GLN A 12 16.77 -1.62 -16.14
N ALA A 13 15.85 -1.11 -16.92
CA ALA A 13 15.36 -1.84 -18.08
C ALA A 13 16.46 -2.14 -19.09
N LEU A 14 17.38 -1.21 -19.26
CA LEU A 14 18.48 -1.37 -20.20
C LEU A 14 19.51 -2.37 -19.72
N THR A 15 19.72 -2.47 -18.42
CA THR A 15 20.76 -3.33 -17.90
C THR A 15 20.32 -4.76 -17.69
N ASP A 16 19.04 -4.97 -17.51
CA ASP A 16 18.56 -6.30 -17.18
C ASP A 16 17.13 -6.51 -17.66
N GLY A 17 17.01 -6.81 -18.94
CA GLY A 17 15.70 -6.99 -19.57
C GLY A 17 14.91 -8.19 -19.06
N ALA A 18 15.58 -9.19 -18.49
CA ALA A 18 14.91 -10.42 -18.05
C ALA A 18 14.60 -10.42 -16.56
N ALA A 19 15.44 -9.82 -15.73
CA ALA A 19 15.25 -9.83 -14.30
C ALA A 19 14.31 -8.70 -13.87
N LEU A 20 13.53 -8.99 -12.85
CA LEU A 20 12.59 -8.03 -12.28
C LEU A 20 13.25 -7.29 -11.13
N ASN A 21 12.90 -6.03 -11.00
CA ASN A 21 13.31 -5.21 -9.88
C ASN A 21 12.37 -5.45 -8.71
N THR A 22 12.89 -5.33 -7.49
CA THR A 22 12.04 -5.41 -6.30
C THR A 22 11.68 -4.01 -5.84
N GLY A 23 10.54 -3.87 -5.18
CA GLY A 23 10.11 -2.59 -4.67
C GLY A 23 9.00 -2.72 -3.64
N LEU A 24 8.74 -1.61 -2.97
CA LEU A 24 7.68 -1.50 -1.97
C LEU A 24 6.64 -0.49 -2.45
N VAL A 25 5.39 -0.89 -2.43
CA VAL A 25 4.30 0.03 -2.78
C VAL A 25 4.12 1.01 -1.62
N VAL A 26 4.30 2.28 -1.90
CA VAL A 26 4.15 3.36 -0.90
C VAL A 26 2.97 4.27 -1.19
N GLY A 27 2.35 4.13 -2.34
CA GLY A 27 1.14 4.86 -2.70
C GLY A 27 0.31 4.07 -3.67
N SER A 28 -1.00 4.17 -3.56
CA SER A 28 -1.92 3.47 -4.46
C SER A 28 -3.00 4.47 -4.88
N HIS A 29 -3.10 4.70 -6.19
CA HIS A 29 -3.97 5.73 -6.74
C HIS A 29 -4.74 5.17 -7.94
N GLY A 30 -5.80 4.44 -7.63
CA GLY A 30 -6.62 3.85 -8.69
C GLY A 30 -5.84 2.81 -9.49
N ARG A 31 -5.54 3.14 -10.74
CA ARG A 31 -4.92 2.19 -11.66
C ARG A 31 -3.39 2.19 -11.61
N HIS A 32 -2.79 3.09 -10.86
CA HIS A 32 -1.34 3.13 -10.75
C HIS A 32 -0.94 3.21 -9.29
N CYS A 33 0.31 2.89 -9.03
CA CYS A 33 0.87 2.97 -7.71
C CYS A 33 2.27 3.54 -7.77
N VAL A 34 2.74 4.00 -6.62
CA VAL A 34 4.11 4.48 -6.46
C VAL A 34 4.90 3.38 -5.77
N VAL A 35 5.97 2.96 -6.42
CA VAL A 35 6.86 1.91 -5.92
C VAL A 35 8.18 2.55 -5.51
N GLU A 36 8.61 2.27 -4.28
CA GLU A 36 9.88 2.74 -3.78
C GLU A 36 10.93 1.64 -3.96
N THR A 37 12.03 1.99 -4.58
CA THR A 37 13.14 1.07 -4.83
C THR A 37 14.04 0.98 -3.61
N ALA A 38 14.98 0.02 -3.64
CA ALA A 38 15.89 -0.20 -2.52
C ALA A 38 16.76 1.03 -2.21
N ASP A 39 17.06 1.84 -3.21
CA ASP A 39 17.85 3.06 -3.03
C ASP A 39 17.00 4.31 -2.76
N GLY A 40 15.71 4.12 -2.50
CA GLY A 40 14.82 5.22 -2.11
C GLY A 40 14.22 6.00 -3.26
N GLN A 41 14.42 5.59 -4.48
CA GLN A 41 13.78 6.23 -5.63
C GLN A 41 12.33 5.79 -5.73
N ARG A 42 11.48 6.66 -6.26
CA ARG A 42 10.05 6.36 -6.43
C ARG A 42 9.71 6.34 -7.90
N VAL A 43 9.03 5.28 -8.30
CA VAL A 43 8.67 5.01 -9.69
C VAL A 43 7.18 4.79 -9.75
N ILE A 44 6.53 5.40 -10.74
CA ILE A 44 5.11 5.14 -10.98
C ILE A 44 5.01 3.84 -11.76
N CYS A 45 4.19 2.93 -11.26
CA CYS A 45 3.99 1.62 -11.86
C CYS A 45 2.52 1.34 -12.11
N HIS A 46 2.26 0.58 -13.16
CA HIS A 46 0.93 0.08 -13.48
C HIS A 46 0.90 -1.43 -13.33
N PRO A 47 -0.19 -2.01 -12.87
CA PRO A 47 -0.31 -3.47 -12.84
C PRO A 47 -0.41 -4.03 -14.25
N ARG A 48 0.15 -5.21 -14.44
CA ARG A 48 -0.04 -5.93 -15.69
C ARG A 48 -1.43 -6.57 -15.67
N GLY A 49 -2.28 -6.17 -16.58
CA GLY A 49 -3.63 -6.71 -16.69
C GLY A 49 -4.59 -6.10 -15.67
N LYS A 50 -5.78 -6.69 -15.59
CA LYS A 50 -6.88 -6.13 -14.80
C LYS A 50 -7.00 -6.71 -13.40
N LYS A 51 -6.31 -7.80 -13.11
CA LYS A 51 -6.59 -8.60 -11.92
C LYS A 51 -5.78 -8.26 -10.70
N SER A 52 -4.66 -7.62 -10.85
CA SER A 52 -3.79 -7.43 -9.71
C SER A 52 -3.94 -6.02 -9.18
N GLN A 53 -4.44 -5.92 -7.99
CA GLN A 53 -4.49 -4.65 -7.28
C GLN A 53 -3.47 -4.67 -6.17
N SER A 54 -2.49 -3.79 -6.30
CA SER A 54 -1.50 -3.60 -5.26
C SER A 54 -2.01 -2.57 -4.27
N VAL A 55 -1.70 -2.78 -3.02
CA VAL A 55 -2.00 -1.82 -1.96
C VAL A 55 -0.72 -1.38 -1.29
N VAL A 56 -0.79 -0.30 -0.56
CA VAL A 56 0.34 0.21 0.22
C VAL A 56 0.86 -0.90 1.13
N GLY A 57 2.17 -1.08 1.15
CA GLY A 57 2.81 -2.12 1.93
C GLY A 57 3.15 -3.37 1.15
N ASP A 58 2.58 -3.55 -0.04
CA ASP A 58 2.91 -4.70 -0.87
C ASP A 58 4.36 -4.65 -1.33
N ARG A 59 5.00 -5.80 -1.31
CA ARG A 59 6.28 -5.98 -1.97
C ARG A 59 6.02 -6.53 -3.34
N VAL A 60 6.64 -5.91 -4.33
CA VAL A 60 6.34 -6.21 -5.73
C VAL A 60 7.62 -6.46 -6.50
N ARG A 61 7.45 -7.19 -7.60
CA ARG A 61 8.45 -7.31 -8.64
C ARG A 61 7.94 -6.55 -9.84
N TRP A 62 8.77 -5.66 -10.34
CA TRP A 62 8.35 -4.75 -11.40
C TRP A 62 9.42 -4.63 -12.45
N GLN A 63 9.01 -4.26 -13.64
CA GLN A 63 9.88 -4.09 -14.77
C GLN A 63 9.82 -2.65 -15.25
N ALA A 64 10.99 -2.08 -15.48
CA ALA A 64 11.09 -0.73 -15.98
C ALA A 64 10.67 -0.66 -17.45
N ALA A 65 10.01 0.42 -17.81
CA ALA A 65 9.60 0.70 -19.17
C ALA A 65 10.05 2.12 -19.54
N THR A 66 9.61 2.62 -20.67
CA THR A 66 10.12 3.89 -21.19
C THR A 66 9.88 5.06 -20.24
N ASP A 67 8.68 5.16 -19.71
CA ASP A 67 8.31 6.27 -18.83
C ASP A 67 7.91 5.82 -17.44
N GLU A 68 7.33 4.66 -17.34
CA GLU A 68 6.79 4.13 -16.09
C GLU A 68 7.17 2.67 -15.97
N GLY A 69 6.88 2.07 -14.81
CA GLY A 69 7.13 0.66 -14.61
C GLY A 69 5.86 -0.16 -14.71
N THR A 70 6.04 -1.46 -14.82
CA THR A 70 4.94 -2.42 -14.84
C THR A 70 5.13 -3.39 -13.68
N ILE A 71 4.11 -3.55 -12.85
CA ILE A 71 4.15 -4.54 -11.77
C ILE A 71 3.85 -5.91 -12.40
N GLU A 72 4.82 -6.79 -12.32
CA GLU A 72 4.68 -8.14 -12.86
C GLU A 72 4.14 -9.11 -11.83
N GLN A 73 4.49 -8.90 -10.56
CA GLN A 73 4.15 -9.83 -9.49
C GLN A 73 4.04 -9.11 -8.16
N VAL A 74 3.01 -9.45 -7.40
CA VAL A 74 2.87 -9.03 -6.01
C VAL A 74 3.32 -10.22 -5.15
N GLU A 75 4.30 -10.00 -4.28
CA GLU A 75 4.79 -11.06 -3.42
C GLU A 75 3.75 -11.43 -2.37
N PRO A 76 3.79 -12.66 -1.84
CA PRO A 76 2.82 -13.09 -0.83
C PRO A 76 2.79 -12.12 0.35
N ARG A 77 1.59 -11.79 0.75
CA ARG A 77 1.37 -10.87 1.87
C ARG A 77 1.46 -11.60 3.19
N ARG A 78 2.09 -10.94 4.16
CA ARG A 78 2.11 -11.43 5.54
C ARG A 78 0.76 -11.19 6.21
N ASN A 79 0.13 -10.07 5.90
CA ASN A 79 -1.21 -9.74 6.35
C ASN A 79 -1.83 -8.71 5.42
N LEU A 80 -3.13 -8.49 5.57
CA LEU A 80 -3.86 -7.52 4.79
C LEU A 80 -4.91 -6.85 5.68
N PHE A 81 -4.85 -5.53 5.76
CA PHE A 81 -5.86 -4.77 6.46
C PHE A 81 -6.95 -4.37 5.47
N TYR A 82 -8.17 -4.88 5.66
CA TYR A 82 -9.24 -4.69 4.70
C TYR A 82 -10.59 -4.56 5.41
N ARG A 83 -11.55 -4.04 4.67
CA ARG A 83 -12.95 -3.96 5.08
C ARG A 83 -13.79 -4.72 4.08
N GLN A 84 -14.71 -5.51 4.57
CA GLN A 84 -15.64 -6.25 3.72
C GLN A 84 -17.07 -5.85 4.08
N ASP A 85 -17.85 -5.52 3.06
CA ASP A 85 -19.29 -5.34 3.20
C ASP A 85 -20.01 -6.39 2.33
N GLU A 86 -21.31 -6.31 2.23
CA GLU A 86 -22.12 -7.31 1.54
C GLU A 86 -21.79 -7.43 0.06
N ILE A 87 -21.25 -6.38 -0.54
CA ILE A 87 -21.07 -6.30 -1.99
C ILE A 87 -19.61 -6.43 -2.39
N ARG A 88 -18.70 -5.87 -1.60
CA ARG A 88 -17.30 -5.79 -1.99
C ARG A 88 -16.35 -5.74 -0.81
N THR A 89 -15.11 -6.04 -1.11
CA THR A 89 -13.99 -5.92 -0.18
C THR A 89 -13.14 -4.73 -0.59
N LYS A 90 -12.79 -3.90 0.36
CA LYS A 90 -11.85 -2.81 0.13
C LYS A 90 -10.58 -3.06 0.95
N SER A 91 -9.48 -3.21 0.25
CA SER A 91 -8.17 -3.40 0.87
C SER A 91 -7.49 -2.05 1.07
N PHE A 92 -6.88 -1.86 2.23
CA PHE A 92 -6.23 -0.60 2.58
C PHE A 92 -4.72 -0.69 2.54
N ALA A 93 -4.16 -1.72 3.17
CA ALA A 93 -2.72 -1.85 3.28
C ALA A 93 -2.35 -3.29 3.60
N ALA A 94 -1.11 -3.66 3.30
CA ALA A 94 -0.61 -5.00 3.51
C ALA A 94 0.72 -4.96 4.27
N ASN A 95 1.08 -6.09 4.86
CA ASN A 95 2.36 -6.29 5.54
C ASN A 95 2.58 -5.30 6.68
N LEU A 96 1.53 -5.05 7.43
CA LEU A 96 1.55 -4.09 8.53
C LEU A 96 2.00 -4.76 9.82
N ASP A 97 2.85 -4.08 10.56
CA ASP A 97 3.17 -4.46 11.92
C ASP A 97 2.15 -3.87 12.90
N ARG A 98 1.74 -2.65 12.64
CA ARG A 98 0.81 -1.90 13.50
C ARG A 98 -0.14 -1.07 12.67
N VAL A 99 -1.29 -0.77 13.25
CA VAL A 99 -2.23 0.17 12.64
C VAL A 99 -2.60 1.23 13.69
N LEU A 100 -2.48 2.48 13.30
CA LEU A 100 -2.88 3.60 14.14
C LEU A 100 -4.31 3.97 13.81
N ILE A 101 -5.19 3.84 14.78
CA ILE A 101 -6.60 4.19 14.64
C ILE A 101 -6.81 5.50 15.37
N LEU A 102 -7.03 6.56 14.61
CA LEU A 102 -7.22 7.89 15.16
C LEU A 102 -8.71 8.16 15.35
N ILE A 103 -9.10 8.41 16.57
CA ILE A 103 -10.48 8.85 16.90
C ILE A 103 -10.40 10.23 17.51
N ALA A 104 -11.54 10.90 17.61
CA ALA A 104 -11.61 12.22 18.18
C ALA A 104 -12.69 12.27 19.25
N ALA A 105 -12.49 13.14 20.25
CA ALA A 105 -13.50 13.38 21.27
C ALA A 105 -14.72 14.10 20.68
N ASP A 106 -14.49 14.92 19.65
CA ASP A 106 -15.54 15.68 19.00
C ASP A 106 -15.15 15.92 17.53
N PRO A 107 -16.01 15.58 16.56
CA PRO A 107 -17.33 14.94 16.73
C PRO A 107 -17.20 13.51 17.22
N GLU A 108 -18.29 13.01 17.78
CA GLU A 108 -18.33 11.68 18.37
C GLU A 108 -17.95 10.60 17.32
N TYR A 109 -17.08 9.69 17.72
CA TYR A 109 -16.66 8.62 16.83
C TYR A 109 -17.66 7.46 16.85
N SER A 110 -17.61 6.65 15.82
CA SER A 110 -18.47 5.47 15.73
C SER A 110 -17.81 4.28 16.42
N GLU A 111 -18.41 3.82 17.50
CA GLU A 111 -17.95 2.63 18.21
C GLU A 111 -17.99 1.39 17.32
N SER A 112 -18.97 1.30 16.45
CA SER A 112 -19.10 0.19 15.51
C SER A 112 -17.93 0.14 14.54
N GLN A 113 -17.55 1.28 13.99
CA GLN A 113 -16.40 1.34 13.08
C GLN A 113 -15.10 1.04 13.81
N LEU A 114 -14.94 1.54 15.02
CA LEU A 114 -13.76 1.26 15.82
C LEU A 114 -13.66 -0.25 16.11
N SER A 115 -14.77 -0.86 16.52
CA SER A 115 -14.78 -2.30 16.80
C SER A 115 -14.43 -3.12 15.57
N ARG A 116 -14.96 -2.74 14.39
CA ARG A 116 -14.65 -3.43 13.16
C ARG A 116 -13.17 -3.31 12.79
N ALA A 117 -12.59 -2.14 12.99
CA ALA A 117 -11.17 -1.93 12.73
C ALA A 117 -10.31 -2.78 13.65
N LEU A 118 -10.69 -2.88 14.94
CA LEU A 118 -9.97 -3.72 15.89
C LEU A 118 -10.06 -5.19 15.54
N VAL A 119 -11.24 -5.66 15.15
CA VAL A 119 -11.42 -7.05 14.73
C VAL A 119 -10.60 -7.34 13.47
N ALA A 120 -10.60 -6.43 12.51
CA ALA A 120 -9.82 -6.60 11.28
C ALA A 120 -8.33 -6.69 11.59
N ALA A 121 -7.83 -5.88 12.50
CA ALA A 121 -6.42 -5.92 12.90
C ALA A 121 -6.09 -7.22 13.62
N GLU A 122 -6.91 -7.61 14.58
CA GLU A 122 -6.70 -8.85 15.35
C GLU A 122 -6.70 -10.08 14.46
N ALA A 123 -7.64 -10.15 13.54
CA ALA A 123 -7.77 -11.30 12.66
C ALA A 123 -6.51 -11.50 11.80
N GLU A 124 -5.80 -10.44 11.49
CA GLU A 124 -4.61 -10.48 10.64
C GLU A 124 -3.31 -10.38 11.42
N GLY A 125 -3.37 -10.40 12.74
CA GLY A 125 -2.17 -10.31 13.57
C GLY A 125 -1.50 -8.94 13.53
N ILE A 126 -2.26 -7.90 13.27
CA ILE A 126 -1.76 -6.52 13.25
C ILE A 126 -2.05 -5.89 14.60
N THR A 127 -1.04 -5.27 15.22
CA THR A 127 -1.21 -4.63 16.52
C THR A 127 -1.90 -3.28 16.36
N PRO A 128 -3.11 -3.10 16.93
CA PRO A 128 -3.78 -1.82 16.84
C PRO A 128 -3.28 -0.85 17.92
N ILE A 129 -3.20 0.41 17.56
CA ILE A 129 -2.91 1.51 18.47
C ILE A 129 -4.03 2.52 18.31
N ILE A 130 -4.72 2.82 19.40
CA ILE A 130 -5.80 3.80 19.38
C ILE A 130 -5.25 5.13 19.89
N ALA A 131 -5.46 6.18 19.12
CA ALA A 131 -5.08 7.53 19.52
C ALA A 131 -6.32 8.40 19.56
N LEU A 132 -6.44 9.16 20.65
CA LEU A 132 -7.56 10.09 20.84
C LEU A 132 -7.10 11.51 20.57
N ASN A 133 -7.66 12.10 19.53
CA ASN A 133 -7.42 13.49 19.19
C ASN A 133 -8.40 14.39 19.94
N LYS A 134 -8.06 15.63 20.13
CA LYS A 134 -8.90 16.63 20.79
C LYS A 134 -9.29 16.23 22.22
N SER A 135 -8.36 15.60 22.92
CA SER A 135 -8.61 15.14 24.29
C SER A 135 -8.90 16.29 25.24
N ASP A 136 -8.53 17.52 24.88
CA ASP A 136 -8.85 18.73 25.63
C ASP A 136 -10.35 19.03 25.67
N LEU A 137 -11.13 18.38 24.82
CA LEU A 137 -12.58 18.55 24.77
C LEU A 137 -13.36 17.52 25.59
N VAL A 138 -12.66 16.67 26.30
CA VAL A 138 -13.28 15.63 27.13
C VAL A 138 -13.59 16.16 28.51
#